data_37b69b50287fb2f21558afb274f8969c
#
_entry.id   37b69b50287fb2f21558afb274f8969c
#
_cell.length_a   1.000
_cell.length_b   1.000
_cell.length_c   1.000
_cell.angle_alpha   90.00
_cell.angle_beta   90.00
_cell.angle_gamma   90.00
#
_symmetry.space_group_name_H-M   'P 1'
#
loop_
_entity.id
_entity.type
_entity.pdbx_description
1 polymer ?
#
loop_
_entity_poly.entity_id
_entity_poly.type
_entity_poly.pdbx_seq_one_letter_code
_entity_poly.pdbx_strand_id
1 'polypeptide(L)'
;VEGLDDDNAPEPERIQALLRLLAVPEAFEVAGAYGKEMDFDFEEEEMSFLAGWETPYNQWKEKQESLFPEFCKRIMYKLIEKHDFAEADRYASLTGDENDPSRLLHRCVVSFACHQWLKAQEPGTLPPERLLSLLEVKEGLEYLSGLPLTEQELATCRIYLLQTLVLLGDYPATIEMQRSLFTEAINKLEQYPEGETKQIQQIALSISYYQMLYTNLPDDYPSKKEWIRKGFPGLMELPGIKRICGELLPEMPQMADTLQGYMEQCDALIQYLK
;
A
#
# COMPACT_ATOMS: atom_id res chain seq x y z
N VAL A 1 -7.96 -1.63 36.16
CA VAL A 1 -8.30 -0.44 35.41
C VAL A 1 -7.19 0.64 35.55
N GLU A 2 -6.09 0.31 36.24
CA GLU A 2 -4.88 1.13 36.24
C GLU A 2 -4.28 1.10 34.81
N GLY A 3 -4.21 2.26 34.16
CA GLY A 3 -3.56 2.44 32.86
C GLY A 3 -4.45 2.94 31.73
N LEU A 4 -5.73 3.29 32.00
CA LEU A 4 -6.62 3.91 31.00
C LEU A 4 -6.56 5.44 30.99
N ASP A 5 -5.75 6.07 31.89
CA ASP A 5 -5.75 7.51 32.12
C ASP A 5 -4.64 8.27 31.39
N ASP A 6 -3.96 7.67 30.42
CA ASP A 6 -2.92 8.35 29.67
C ASP A 6 -3.42 8.88 28.32
N ASP A 7 -3.20 10.17 28.05
CA ASP A 7 -3.59 10.94 26.85
C ASP A 7 -2.91 10.47 25.54
N ASN A 8 -2.27 9.30 25.53
CA ASN A 8 -1.58 8.74 24.36
C ASN A 8 -2.44 7.70 23.65
N ALA A 9 -2.24 7.54 22.34
CA ALA A 9 -2.85 6.49 21.55
C ALA A 9 -2.80 5.13 22.31
N PRO A 10 -3.91 4.34 22.34
CA PRO A 10 -3.94 3.13 23.13
C PRO A 10 -2.86 2.16 22.67
N GLU A 11 -1.98 1.76 23.59
CA GLU A 11 -0.98 0.74 23.31
C GLU A 11 -1.64 -0.60 22.96
N PRO A 12 -1.05 -1.44 22.10
CA PRO A 12 -1.61 -2.75 21.72
C PRO A 12 -1.95 -3.61 22.93
N GLU A 13 -1.10 -3.58 23.97
CA GLU A 13 -1.33 -4.30 25.22
C GLU A 13 -2.54 -3.78 25.99
N ARG A 14 -2.82 -2.48 25.91
CA ARG A 14 -4.02 -1.88 26.53
C ARG A 14 -5.29 -2.35 25.81
N ILE A 15 -5.28 -2.41 24.47
CA ILE A 15 -6.41 -2.92 23.69
C ILE A 15 -6.63 -4.40 24.00
N GLN A 16 -5.57 -5.22 24.06
CA GLN A 16 -5.68 -6.62 24.46
C GLN A 16 -6.15 -6.78 25.89
N ALA A 17 -5.67 -5.96 26.82
CA ALA A 17 -6.12 -5.95 28.20
C ALA A 17 -7.59 -5.55 28.30
N LEU A 18 -8.04 -4.57 27.51
CA LEU A 18 -9.44 -4.17 27.41
C LEU A 18 -10.31 -5.31 26.88
N LEU A 19 -9.88 -5.97 25.81
CA LEU A 19 -10.60 -7.13 25.26
C LEU A 19 -10.68 -8.30 26.24
N ARG A 20 -9.63 -8.54 27.05
CA ARG A 20 -9.64 -9.56 28.11
C ARG A 20 -10.55 -9.18 29.27
N LEU A 21 -10.56 -7.91 29.67
CA LEU A 21 -11.48 -7.37 30.67
C LEU A 21 -12.94 -7.50 30.22
N LEU A 22 -13.21 -7.18 28.95
CA LEU A 22 -14.54 -7.29 28.34
C LEU A 22 -14.97 -8.74 28.09
N ALA A 23 -14.07 -9.72 28.28
CA ALA A 23 -14.46 -11.14 28.31
C ALA A 23 -15.29 -11.52 29.57
N VAL A 24 -15.39 -10.63 30.56
CA VAL A 24 -16.21 -10.80 31.77
C VAL A 24 -17.46 -9.92 31.65
N PRO A 25 -18.69 -10.45 31.63
CA PRO A 25 -19.94 -9.69 31.43
C PRO A 25 -20.09 -8.46 32.32
N GLU A 26 -19.69 -8.56 33.58
CA GLU A 26 -19.76 -7.46 34.54
C GLU A 26 -18.78 -6.32 34.20
N ALA A 27 -17.60 -6.65 33.65
CA ALA A 27 -16.63 -5.66 33.20
C ALA A 27 -17.09 -4.99 31.91
N PHE A 28 -17.84 -5.69 31.06
CA PHE A 28 -18.42 -5.13 29.85
C PHE A 28 -19.42 -3.99 30.15
N GLU A 29 -20.28 -4.15 31.15
CA GLU A 29 -21.23 -3.09 31.55
C GLU A 29 -20.51 -1.85 32.09
N VAL A 30 -19.47 -2.03 32.90
CA VAL A 30 -18.63 -0.93 33.42
C VAL A 30 -17.87 -0.23 32.32
N ALA A 31 -17.25 -0.98 31.41
CA ALA A 31 -16.51 -0.42 30.30
C ALA A 31 -17.42 0.33 29.29
N GLY A 32 -18.67 -0.14 29.11
CA GLY A 32 -19.67 0.53 28.30
C GLY A 32 -20.06 1.91 28.83
N ALA A 33 -20.12 2.07 30.16
CA ALA A 33 -20.33 3.37 30.78
C ALA A 33 -19.10 4.28 30.63
N TYR A 34 -17.90 3.73 30.79
CA TYR A 34 -16.62 4.45 30.68
C TYR A 34 -16.33 4.91 29.24
N GLY A 35 -16.60 4.09 28.24
CA GLY A 35 -16.37 4.43 26.82
C GLY A 35 -17.24 5.57 26.31
N LYS A 36 -18.33 5.92 27.01
CA LYS A 36 -19.17 7.08 26.72
C LYS A 36 -18.61 8.40 27.27
N GLU A 37 -17.72 8.33 28.25
CA GLU A 37 -17.12 9.50 28.93
C GLU A 37 -15.70 9.80 28.43
N MET A 38 -15.05 8.85 27.71
CA MET A 38 -13.70 9.05 27.21
C MET A 38 -13.76 9.76 25.87
N ASP A 39 -13.31 11.01 25.86
CA ASP A 39 -13.09 11.81 24.67
C ASP A 39 -11.79 11.33 23.97
N PHE A 40 -11.86 10.16 23.33
CA PHE A 40 -10.80 9.72 22.46
C PHE A 40 -10.94 10.45 21.14
N ASP A 41 -9.87 11.07 20.70
CA ASP A 41 -9.75 11.74 19.39
C ASP A 41 -9.64 10.70 18.25
N PHE A 42 -10.60 9.74 18.26
CA PHE A 42 -10.76 8.72 17.25
C PHE A 42 -11.70 9.24 16.16
N GLU A 43 -11.39 8.93 14.90
CA GLU A 43 -12.34 9.13 13.81
C GLU A 43 -13.62 8.30 14.03
N GLU A 44 -14.73 8.76 13.45
CA GLU A 44 -16.07 8.20 13.63
C GLU A 44 -16.17 6.67 13.45
N GLU A 45 -15.30 6.11 12.60
CA GLU A 45 -15.19 4.66 12.36
C GLU A 45 -14.48 3.89 13.49
N GLU A 46 -13.55 4.52 14.19
CA GLU A 46 -12.86 3.94 15.37
C GLU A 46 -13.77 3.99 16.58
N MET A 47 -14.59 5.03 16.70
CA MET A 47 -15.65 5.11 17.70
C MET A 47 -16.72 4.04 17.47
N SER A 48 -16.99 3.63 16.23
CA SER A 48 -17.93 2.54 15.94
C SER A 48 -17.43 1.18 16.45
N PHE A 49 -16.10 1.02 16.54
CA PHE A 49 -15.50 -0.18 17.16
C PHE A 49 -15.81 -0.24 18.66
N LEU A 50 -15.77 0.88 19.36
CA LEU A 50 -16.08 0.99 20.78
C LEU A 50 -17.59 1.16 21.06
N ALA A 51 -18.36 1.65 20.09
CA ALA A 51 -19.79 1.96 20.25
C ALA A 51 -20.74 0.76 20.16
N GLY A 52 -20.21 -0.46 20.04
CA GLY A 52 -21.02 -1.70 20.00
C GLY A 52 -21.69 -2.08 21.32
N TRP A 53 -21.66 -1.21 22.34
CA TRP A 53 -22.18 -1.43 23.70
C TRP A 53 -23.70 -1.70 23.76
N GLU A 54 -24.43 -1.29 22.74
CA GLU A 54 -25.88 -1.49 22.64
C GLU A 54 -26.28 -2.89 22.15
N THR A 55 -25.30 -3.66 21.64
CA THR A 55 -25.55 -5.04 21.21
C THR A 55 -25.39 -6.05 22.36
N PRO A 56 -26.07 -7.22 22.34
CA PRO A 56 -25.82 -8.26 23.30
C PRO A 56 -24.35 -8.66 23.34
N TYR A 57 -23.83 -8.88 24.57
CA TYR A 57 -22.40 -9.14 24.82
C TYR A 57 -21.78 -10.19 23.90
N ASN A 58 -22.44 -11.31 23.65
CA ASN A 58 -21.87 -12.37 22.80
C ASN A 58 -21.71 -11.91 21.33
N GLN A 59 -22.68 -11.15 20.80
CA GLN A 59 -22.62 -10.60 19.45
C GLN A 59 -21.56 -9.49 19.36
N TRP A 60 -21.48 -8.65 20.39
CA TRP A 60 -20.46 -7.62 20.47
C TRP A 60 -19.07 -8.25 20.52
N LYS A 61 -18.84 -9.23 21.39
CA LYS A 61 -17.55 -9.93 21.53
C LYS A 61 -17.10 -10.56 20.21
N GLU A 62 -17.97 -11.33 19.55
CA GLU A 62 -17.68 -11.96 18.27
C GLU A 62 -17.33 -10.93 17.19
N LYS A 63 -18.08 -9.83 17.14
CA LYS A 63 -17.81 -8.73 16.21
C LYS A 63 -16.46 -8.06 16.48
N GLN A 64 -16.11 -7.82 17.73
CA GLN A 64 -14.84 -7.19 18.11
C GLN A 64 -13.65 -8.08 17.78
N GLU A 65 -13.71 -9.37 18.08
CA GLU A 65 -12.67 -10.33 17.75
C GLU A 65 -12.40 -10.37 16.23
N SER A 66 -13.44 -10.26 15.42
CA SER A 66 -13.29 -10.24 13.95
C SER A 66 -12.77 -8.91 13.39
N LEU A 67 -13.03 -7.79 14.05
CA LEU A 67 -12.61 -6.45 13.60
C LEU A 67 -11.23 -6.02 14.13
N PHE A 68 -10.72 -6.70 15.16
CA PHE A 68 -9.47 -6.33 15.80
C PHE A 68 -8.25 -6.25 14.84
N PRO A 69 -8.03 -7.23 13.94
CA PRO A 69 -6.94 -7.13 12.96
C PRO A 69 -7.04 -5.89 12.05
N GLU A 70 -8.25 -5.56 11.60
CA GLU A 70 -8.47 -4.39 10.73
C GLU A 70 -8.25 -3.08 11.50
N PHE A 71 -8.66 -3.02 12.76
CA PHE A 71 -8.37 -1.90 13.66
C PHE A 71 -6.86 -1.70 13.85
N CYS A 72 -6.12 -2.78 14.16
CA CYS A 72 -4.65 -2.72 14.26
C CYS A 72 -3.99 -2.23 12.98
N LYS A 73 -4.47 -2.68 11.83
CA LYS A 73 -3.99 -2.24 10.51
C LYS A 73 -4.19 -0.74 10.30
N ARG A 74 -5.34 -0.19 10.66
CA ARG A 74 -5.60 1.27 10.55
C ARG A 74 -4.67 2.09 11.42
N ILE A 75 -4.49 1.68 12.70
CA ILE A 75 -3.54 2.35 13.60
C ILE A 75 -2.11 2.27 13.06
N MET A 76 -1.70 1.10 12.58
CA MET A 76 -0.40 0.90 11.95
C MET A 76 -0.14 1.93 10.84
N TYR A 77 -1.08 2.14 9.92
CA TYR A 77 -0.91 3.13 8.85
C TYR A 77 -0.81 4.57 9.38
N LYS A 78 -1.61 4.95 10.38
CA LYS A 78 -1.49 6.27 11.02
C LYS A 78 -0.13 6.49 11.70
N LEU A 79 0.42 5.46 12.33
CA LEU A 79 1.75 5.51 12.94
C LEU A 79 2.87 5.60 11.88
N ILE A 80 2.72 4.93 10.74
CA ILE A 80 3.63 5.10 9.59
C ILE A 80 3.63 6.56 9.12
N GLU A 81 2.48 7.19 8.99
CA GLU A 81 2.37 8.61 8.60
C GLU A 81 3.03 9.55 9.62
N LYS A 82 2.98 9.20 10.91
CA LYS A 82 3.67 9.92 11.99
C LYS A 82 5.16 9.56 12.13
N HIS A 83 5.66 8.63 11.32
CA HIS A 83 7.03 8.09 11.37
C HIS A 83 7.38 7.36 12.68
N ASP A 84 6.37 6.89 13.41
CA ASP A 84 6.54 6.02 14.58
C ASP A 84 6.56 4.54 14.16
N PHE A 85 7.66 4.14 13.52
CA PHE A 85 7.78 2.81 12.92
C PHE A 85 7.91 1.70 13.97
N ALA A 86 8.47 2.00 15.15
CA ALA A 86 8.60 1.02 16.21
C ALA A 86 7.23 0.59 16.75
N GLU A 87 6.36 1.57 16.98
CA GLU A 87 5.00 1.30 17.43
C GLU A 87 4.15 0.72 16.29
N ALA A 88 4.32 1.20 15.05
CA ALA A 88 3.65 0.63 13.88
C ALA A 88 3.93 -0.87 13.72
N ASP A 89 5.18 -1.37 13.94
CA ASP A 89 5.52 -2.80 13.88
C ASP A 89 4.83 -3.61 14.99
N ARG A 90 4.63 -3.01 16.19
CA ARG A 90 3.84 -3.66 17.25
C ARG A 90 2.40 -3.92 16.79
N TYR A 91 1.75 -2.93 16.19
CA TYR A 91 0.40 -3.07 15.63
C TYR A 91 0.37 -4.02 14.44
N ALA A 92 1.36 -3.96 13.54
CA ALA A 92 1.50 -4.90 12.43
C ALA A 92 1.56 -6.36 12.92
N SER A 93 2.21 -6.59 14.06
CA SER A 93 2.32 -7.92 14.69
C SER A 93 1.00 -8.44 15.29
N LEU A 94 -0.03 -7.61 15.37
CA LEU A 94 -1.36 -7.96 15.91
C LEU A 94 -2.42 -8.11 14.79
N THR A 95 -2.06 -7.91 13.52
CA THR A 95 -3.00 -8.02 12.40
C THR A 95 -3.32 -9.46 12.00
N GLY A 96 -2.73 -10.44 12.67
CA GLY A 96 -2.97 -11.86 12.46
C GLY A 96 -2.15 -12.72 13.42
N ASP A 97 -2.39 -14.01 13.40
CA ASP A 97 -1.63 -14.99 14.15
C ASP A 97 -0.15 -15.07 13.67
N GLU A 98 0.70 -15.78 14.41
CA GLU A 98 2.14 -15.84 14.12
C GLU A 98 2.47 -16.33 12.70
N ASN A 99 1.65 -17.23 12.16
CA ASN A 99 1.81 -17.79 10.82
C ASN A 99 0.87 -17.16 9.77
N ASP A 100 0.16 -16.09 10.13
CA ASP A 100 -0.76 -15.42 9.22
C ASP A 100 0.02 -14.62 8.17
N PRO A 101 -0.20 -14.85 6.86
CA PRO A 101 0.40 -14.07 5.79
C PRO A 101 0.16 -12.57 5.93
N SER A 102 -1.01 -12.14 6.39
CA SER A 102 -1.35 -10.73 6.56
C SER A 102 -0.45 -10.04 7.59
N ARG A 103 -0.10 -10.73 8.68
CA ARG A 103 0.85 -10.22 9.68
C ARG A 103 2.23 -9.97 9.07
N LEU A 104 2.75 -10.94 8.31
CA LEU A 104 4.04 -10.77 7.65
C LEU A 104 4.00 -9.64 6.63
N LEU A 105 2.93 -9.55 5.84
CA LEU A 105 2.73 -8.47 4.87
C LEU A 105 2.79 -7.10 5.55
N HIS A 106 2.04 -6.91 6.63
CA HIS A 106 2.01 -5.63 7.33
C HIS A 106 3.36 -5.27 7.96
N ARG A 107 4.09 -6.23 8.51
CA ARG A 107 5.45 -6.00 9.00
C ARG A 107 6.42 -5.61 7.88
N CYS A 108 6.31 -6.24 6.71
CA CYS A 108 7.07 -5.83 5.52
C CYS A 108 6.74 -4.39 5.12
N VAL A 109 5.46 -4.00 5.13
CA VAL A 109 5.01 -2.64 4.82
C VAL A 109 5.62 -1.60 5.77
N VAL A 110 5.57 -1.85 7.08
CA VAL A 110 6.15 -0.94 8.09
C VAL A 110 7.66 -0.81 7.91
N SER A 111 8.34 -1.95 7.76
CA SER A 111 9.81 -1.96 7.61
C SER A 111 10.24 -1.26 6.32
N PHE A 112 9.54 -1.50 5.22
CA PHE A 112 9.76 -0.79 3.96
C PHE A 112 9.59 0.73 4.12
N ALA A 113 8.48 1.18 4.73
CA ALA A 113 8.20 2.59 4.95
C ALA A 113 9.29 3.27 5.79
N CYS A 114 9.81 2.59 6.83
CA CYS A 114 10.93 3.07 7.62
C CYS A 114 12.20 3.23 6.76
N HIS A 115 12.57 2.22 5.98
CA HIS A 115 13.76 2.29 5.12
C HIS A 115 13.64 3.38 4.04
N GLN A 116 12.44 3.56 3.49
CA GLN A 116 12.18 4.63 2.54
C GLN A 116 12.35 6.02 3.19
N TRP A 117 11.82 6.20 4.40
CA TRP A 117 11.98 7.43 5.17
C TRP A 117 13.44 7.68 5.54
N LEU A 118 14.16 6.66 6.01
CA LEU A 118 15.59 6.76 6.37
C LEU A 118 16.48 7.20 5.21
N LYS A 119 16.12 6.84 3.97
CA LYS A 119 16.87 7.29 2.78
C LYS A 119 16.91 8.82 2.63
N ALA A 120 15.92 9.51 3.19
CA ALA A 120 15.84 10.98 3.17
C ALA A 120 16.43 11.63 4.44
N GLN A 121 16.90 10.83 5.40
CA GLN A 121 17.47 11.32 6.65
C GLN A 121 19.00 11.42 6.58
N GLU A 122 19.61 11.93 7.67
CA GLU A 122 21.06 12.01 7.78
C GLU A 122 21.72 10.63 7.67
N PRO A 123 22.89 10.54 7.00
CA PRO A 123 23.62 9.28 6.89
C PRO A 123 23.99 8.73 8.27
N GLY A 124 23.65 7.47 8.52
CA GLY A 124 23.94 6.78 9.78
C GLY A 124 22.74 6.64 10.72
N THR A 125 21.58 7.19 10.39
CA THR A 125 20.35 6.92 11.12
C THR A 125 19.96 5.45 10.90
N LEU A 126 19.83 4.67 11.98
CA LEU A 126 19.51 3.25 11.93
C LEU A 126 18.02 3.02 12.16
N PRO A 127 17.44 1.99 11.52
CA PRO A 127 16.07 1.59 11.82
C PRO A 127 15.99 1.00 13.24
N PRO A 128 14.80 1.04 13.88
CA PRO A 128 14.54 0.29 15.10
C PRO A 128 14.92 -1.19 14.98
N GLU A 129 15.52 -1.77 16.02
CA GLU A 129 16.08 -3.13 16.01
C GLU A 129 15.07 -4.24 15.65
N ARG A 130 13.77 -4.01 15.85
CA ARG A 130 12.71 -4.99 15.57
C ARG A 130 12.26 -5.03 14.12
N LEU A 131 12.59 -4.00 13.35
CA LEU A 131 12.19 -3.93 11.96
C LEU A 131 13.02 -4.87 11.09
N LEU A 132 12.37 -5.37 10.03
CA LEU A 132 13.03 -6.20 9.03
C LEU A 132 14.03 -5.36 8.23
N SER A 133 15.19 -5.93 7.91
CA SER A 133 16.08 -5.36 6.90
C SER A 133 15.42 -5.38 5.52
N LEU A 134 15.91 -4.57 4.58
CA LEU A 134 15.38 -4.57 3.20
C LEU A 134 15.49 -5.94 2.51
N LEU A 135 16.51 -6.75 2.86
CA LEU A 135 16.63 -8.11 2.33
C LEU A 135 15.56 -9.03 2.90
N GLU A 136 15.30 -8.98 4.21
CA GLU A 136 14.21 -9.73 4.83
C GLU A 136 12.83 -9.29 4.32
N VAL A 137 12.64 -7.98 4.07
CA VAL A 137 11.42 -7.46 3.43
C VAL A 137 11.25 -8.06 2.04
N LYS A 138 12.32 -8.07 1.21
CA LYS A 138 12.30 -8.70 -0.12
C LYS A 138 11.92 -10.18 -0.03
N GLU A 139 12.62 -10.95 0.79
CA GLU A 139 12.40 -12.39 0.98
C GLU A 139 10.97 -12.68 1.48
N GLY A 140 10.49 -11.89 2.44
CA GLY A 140 9.12 -12.00 2.96
C GLY A 140 8.05 -11.73 1.90
N LEU A 141 8.23 -10.71 1.07
CA LEU A 141 7.30 -10.37 -0.01
C LEU A 141 7.36 -11.37 -1.16
N GLU A 142 8.54 -11.91 -1.49
CA GLU A 142 8.69 -13.00 -2.46
C GLU A 142 7.98 -14.28 -1.99
N TYR A 143 8.15 -14.64 -0.72
CA TYR A 143 7.44 -15.77 -0.11
C TYR A 143 5.92 -15.57 -0.16
N LEU A 144 5.43 -14.40 0.26
CA LEU A 144 4.01 -14.06 0.25
C LEU A 144 3.41 -14.11 -1.17
N SER A 145 4.16 -13.67 -2.18
CA SER A 145 3.70 -13.70 -3.58
C SER A 145 3.44 -15.12 -4.11
N GLY A 146 3.99 -16.15 -3.45
CA GLY A 146 3.76 -17.56 -3.76
C GLY A 146 2.57 -18.18 -3.02
N LEU A 147 1.94 -17.45 -2.09
CA LEU A 147 0.81 -17.94 -1.30
C LEU A 147 -0.54 -17.60 -1.97
N PRO A 148 -1.62 -18.33 -1.63
CA PRO A 148 -2.97 -18.02 -2.09
C PRO A 148 -3.57 -16.82 -1.32
N LEU A 149 -3.05 -15.63 -1.59
CA LEU A 149 -3.52 -14.37 -1.04
C LEU A 149 -4.78 -13.86 -1.76
N THR A 150 -5.51 -12.95 -1.12
CA THR A 150 -6.55 -12.17 -1.81
C THR A 150 -5.93 -11.32 -2.92
N GLU A 151 -6.72 -10.94 -3.92
CA GLU A 151 -6.23 -10.11 -5.04
C GLU A 151 -5.65 -8.77 -4.54
N GLN A 152 -6.23 -8.19 -3.49
CA GLN A 152 -5.77 -6.95 -2.88
C GLN A 152 -4.43 -7.14 -2.15
N GLU A 153 -4.27 -8.19 -1.36
CA GLU A 153 -3.02 -8.49 -0.67
C GLU A 153 -1.90 -8.80 -1.66
N LEU A 154 -2.20 -9.58 -2.70
CA LEU A 154 -1.24 -9.90 -3.74
C LEU A 154 -0.79 -8.63 -4.49
N ALA A 155 -1.71 -7.72 -4.81
CA ALA A 155 -1.39 -6.44 -5.43
C ALA A 155 -0.49 -5.60 -4.51
N THR A 156 -0.84 -5.50 -3.21
CA THR A 156 -0.04 -4.82 -2.20
C THR A 156 1.37 -5.42 -2.11
N CYS A 157 1.47 -6.73 -2.01
CA CYS A 157 2.73 -7.46 -1.95
C CYS A 157 3.64 -7.14 -3.15
N ARG A 158 3.07 -7.16 -4.36
CA ARG A 158 3.80 -6.88 -5.61
C ARG A 158 4.28 -5.43 -5.70
N ILE A 159 3.46 -4.46 -5.27
CA ILE A 159 3.84 -3.05 -5.25
C ILE A 159 5.02 -2.83 -4.31
N TYR A 160 4.94 -3.33 -3.08
CA TYR A 160 6.02 -3.18 -2.11
C TYR A 160 7.29 -3.95 -2.50
N LEU A 161 7.16 -5.14 -3.11
CA LEU A 161 8.31 -5.87 -3.64
C LEU A 161 9.03 -5.07 -4.73
N LEU A 162 8.30 -4.52 -5.69
CA LEU A 162 8.87 -3.67 -6.74
C LEU A 162 9.63 -2.47 -6.15
N GLN A 163 9.02 -1.78 -5.19
CA GLN A 163 9.64 -0.62 -4.54
C GLN A 163 10.85 -1.03 -3.67
N THR A 164 10.80 -2.20 -3.03
CA THR A 164 11.93 -2.75 -2.27
C THR A 164 13.12 -3.05 -3.18
N LEU A 165 12.88 -3.64 -4.35
CA LEU A 165 13.92 -3.87 -5.36
C LEU A 165 14.58 -2.56 -5.83
N VAL A 166 13.79 -1.50 -5.99
CA VAL A 166 14.31 -0.15 -6.31
C VAL A 166 15.19 0.40 -5.18
N LEU A 167 14.77 0.24 -3.91
CA LEU A 167 15.57 0.69 -2.76
C LEU A 167 16.87 -0.10 -2.61
N LEU A 168 16.85 -1.39 -2.92
CA LEU A 168 18.04 -2.24 -2.93
C LEU A 168 18.98 -1.96 -4.12
N GLY A 169 18.51 -1.25 -5.14
CA GLY A 169 19.26 -1.05 -6.37
C GLY A 169 19.33 -2.29 -7.28
N ASP A 170 18.43 -3.27 -7.05
CA ASP A 170 18.31 -4.46 -7.90
C ASP A 170 17.49 -4.14 -9.16
N TYR A 171 18.05 -3.29 -10.02
CA TYR A 171 17.37 -2.80 -11.21
C TYR A 171 17.03 -3.88 -12.25
N PRO A 172 17.85 -4.93 -12.47
CA PRO A 172 17.46 -6.03 -13.33
C PRO A 172 16.17 -6.72 -12.86
N ALA A 173 16.07 -7.07 -11.58
CA ALA A 173 14.87 -7.66 -11.00
C ALA A 173 13.68 -6.69 -11.04
N THR A 174 13.93 -5.39 -10.80
CA THR A 174 12.91 -4.33 -10.92
C THR A 174 12.29 -4.31 -12.32
N ILE A 175 13.11 -4.33 -13.37
CA ILE A 175 12.65 -4.30 -14.76
C ILE A 175 11.86 -5.58 -15.09
N GLU A 176 12.34 -6.74 -14.68
CA GLU A 176 11.70 -8.02 -14.94
C GLU A 176 10.33 -8.10 -14.25
N MET A 177 10.25 -7.71 -12.99
CA MET A 177 9.01 -7.67 -12.24
C MET A 177 8.01 -6.68 -12.85
N GLN A 178 8.47 -5.49 -13.21
CA GLN A 178 7.65 -4.49 -13.90
C GLN A 178 7.07 -5.04 -15.20
N ARG A 179 7.89 -5.71 -16.02
CA ARG A 179 7.43 -6.35 -17.26
C ARG A 179 6.38 -7.42 -17.01
N SER A 180 6.55 -8.26 -15.99
CA SER A 180 5.57 -9.26 -15.59
C SER A 180 4.23 -8.64 -15.25
N LEU A 181 4.21 -7.61 -14.40
CA LEU A 181 2.99 -6.90 -13.99
C LEU A 181 2.26 -6.28 -15.20
N PHE A 182 3.00 -5.66 -16.10
CA PHE A 182 2.41 -5.05 -17.29
C PHE A 182 1.95 -6.08 -18.32
N THR A 183 2.59 -7.23 -18.42
CA THR A 183 2.11 -8.35 -19.24
C THR A 183 0.75 -8.85 -18.75
N GLU A 184 0.60 -9.05 -17.44
CA GLU A 184 -0.69 -9.43 -16.85
C GLU A 184 -1.78 -8.38 -17.10
N ALA A 185 -1.44 -7.10 -16.97
CA ALA A 185 -2.37 -6.01 -17.23
C ALA A 185 -2.80 -5.93 -18.71
N ILE A 186 -1.86 -6.12 -19.64
CA ILE A 186 -2.16 -6.16 -21.08
C ILE A 186 -3.09 -7.35 -21.38
N ASN A 187 -2.79 -8.54 -20.89
CA ASN A 187 -3.61 -9.72 -21.09
C ASN A 187 -5.04 -9.55 -20.55
N LYS A 188 -5.20 -8.87 -19.41
CA LYS A 188 -6.52 -8.50 -18.88
C LYS A 188 -7.22 -7.50 -19.82
N LEU A 189 -6.49 -6.52 -20.33
CA LEU A 189 -7.04 -5.50 -21.24
C LEU A 189 -7.49 -6.07 -22.58
N GLU A 190 -6.82 -7.11 -23.09
CA GLU A 190 -7.21 -7.80 -24.33
C GLU A 190 -8.61 -8.44 -24.25
N GLN A 191 -9.07 -8.75 -23.04
CA GLN A 191 -10.41 -9.33 -22.81
C GLN A 191 -11.54 -8.28 -22.89
N TYR A 192 -11.20 -6.97 -22.86
CA TYR A 192 -12.19 -5.91 -23.00
C TYR A 192 -12.61 -5.73 -24.46
N PRO A 193 -13.88 -5.35 -24.69
CA PRO A 193 -14.36 -5.06 -26.03
C PRO A 193 -13.61 -3.88 -26.63
N GLU A 194 -13.42 -3.91 -27.96
CA GLU A 194 -12.82 -2.78 -28.67
C GLU A 194 -13.68 -1.52 -28.52
N GLY A 195 -13.02 -0.37 -28.34
CA GLY A 195 -13.67 0.91 -28.16
C GLY A 195 -12.80 1.94 -27.43
N GLU A 196 -13.34 3.14 -27.26
CA GLU A 196 -12.65 4.28 -26.64
C GLU A 196 -12.15 3.95 -25.22
N THR A 197 -12.96 3.26 -24.42
CA THR A 197 -12.58 2.85 -23.06
C THR A 197 -11.33 1.99 -23.05
N LYS A 198 -11.23 0.99 -23.93
CA LYS A 198 -10.06 0.14 -24.07
C LYS A 198 -8.84 0.95 -24.51
N GLN A 199 -9.01 1.86 -25.45
CA GLN A 199 -7.93 2.74 -25.91
C GLN A 199 -7.39 3.63 -24.79
N ILE A 200 -8.27 4.24 -23.99
CA ILE A 200 -7.85 5.07 -22.86
C ILE A 200 -7.10 4.24 -21.81
N GLN A 201 -7.57 3.05 -21.49
CA GLN A 201 -6.89 2.16 -20.56
C GLN A 201 -5.52 1.72 -21.12
N GLN A 202 -5.41 1.46 -22.41
CA GLN A 202 -4.15 1.11 -23.04
C GLN A 202 -3.16 2.28 -23.04
N ILE A 203 -3.65 3.52 -23.26
CA ILE A 203 -2.86 4.75 -23.10
C ILE A 203 -2.33 4.87 -21.69
N ALA A 204 -3.23 4.79 -20.69
CA ALA A 204 -2.88 4.92 -19.26
C ALA A 204 -1.84 3.88 -18.86
N LEU A 205 -2.02 2.63 -19.26
CA LEU A 205 -1.11 1.53 -18.99
C LEU A 205 0.26 1.78 -19.62
N SER A 206 0.29 2.23 -20.88
CA SER A 206 1.54 2.50 -21.59
C SER A 206 2.34 3.64 -20.95
N ILE A 207 1.68 4.74 -20.61
CA ILE A 207 2.32 5.86 -19.92
C ILE A 207 2.84 5.45 -18.56
N SER A 208 2.05 4.71 -17.80
CA SER A 208 2.47 4.20 -16.48
C SER A 208 3.74 3.36 -16.57
N TYR A 209 3.85 2.49 -17.58
CA TYR A 209 5.07 1.70 -17.81
C TYR A 209 6.30 2.57 -18.04
N TYR A 210 6.20 3.54 -18.97
CA TYR A 210 7.31 4.42 -19.28
C TYR A 210 7.73 5.30 -18.10
N GLN A 211 6.75 5.79 -17.34
CA GLN A 211 7.02 6.58 -16.15
C GLN A 211 7.68 5.75 -15.04
N MET A 212 7.25 4.52 -14.84
CA MET A 212 7.88 3.63 -13.86
C MET A 212 9.33 3.33 -14.24
N LEU A 213 9.65 3.10 -15.51
CA LEU A 213 11.04 2.97 -15.96
C LEU A 213 11.83 4.26 -15.72
N TYR A 214 11.22 5.41 -16.03
CA TYR A 214 11.85 6.71 -15.84
C TYR A 214 12.16 7.02 -14.38
N THR A 215 11.24 6.69 -13.46
CA THR A 215 11.35 6.99 -12.02
C THR A 215 12.18 5.96 -11.25
N ASN A 216 12.02 4.68 -11.58
CA ASN A 216 12.61 3.59 -10.82
C ASN A 216 14.08 3.30 -11.17
N LEU A 217 14.52 3.73 -12.35
CA LEU A 217 15.90 3.58 -12.76
C LEU A 217 16.66 4.89 -12.58
N PRO A 218 17.90 4.88 -12.06
CA PRO A 218 18.73 6.08 -11.98
C PRO A 218 19.12 6.58 -13.39
N ASP A 219 19.44 7.85 -13.53
CA ASP A 219 19.71 8.46 -14.85
C ASP A 219 20.97 7.89 -15.52
N ASP A 220 21.92 7.43 -14.73
CA ASP A 220 23.16 6.79 -15.19
C ASP A 220 23.01 5.27 -15.40
N TYR A 221 21.82 4.71 -15.20
CA TYR A 221 21.60 3.29 -15.45
C TYR A 221 21.83 2.95 -16.93
N PRO A 222 22.71 1.99 -17.22
CA PRO A 222 23.02 1.60 -18.58
C PRO A 222 21.75 1.21 -19.35
N SER A 223 21.58 1.77 -20.54
CA SER A 223 20.42 1.45 -21.39
C SER A 223 19.05 1.95 -20.91
N LYS A 224 18.93 2.78 -19.84
CA LYS A 224 17.64 3.35 -19.41
C LYS A 224 16.88 3.99 -20.58
N LYS A 225 17.56 4.86 -21.35
CA LYS A 225 16.96 5.50 -22.55
C LYS A 225 16.55 4.48 -23.60
N GLU A 226 17.32 3.41 -23.76
CA GLU A 226 17.01 2.34 -24.73
C GLU A 226 15.75 1.56 -24.30
N TRP A 227 15.62 1.22 -23.01
CA TRP A 227 14.43 0.57 -22.47
C TRP A 227 13.16 1.42 -22.67
N ILE A 228 13.23 2.72 -22.36
CA ILE A 228 12.11 3.64 -22.58
C ILE A 228 11.81 3.78 -24.09
N ARG A 229 12.84 3.85 -24.95
CA ARG A 229 12.66 4.00 -26.40
C ARG A 229 12.07 2.76 -27.05
N LYS A 230 12.50 1.57 -26.63
CA LYS A 230 11.99 0.28 -27.16
C LYS A 230 10.58 -0.02 -26.72
N GLY A 231 10.20 0.48 -25.54
CA GLY A 231 8.93 0.10 -24.94
C GLY A 231 8.84 -1.39 -24.62
N PHE A 232 7.63 -1.90 -24.68
CA PHE A 232 7.31 -3.28 -24.35
C PHE A 232 6.23 -3.79 -25.33
N PRO A 233 6.27 -5.04 -25.81
CA PRO A 233 5.25 -5.58 -26.70
C PRO A 233 3.83 -5.46 -26.10
N GLY A 234 2.89 -4.96 -26.88
CA GLY A 234 1.51 -4.71 -26.45
C GLY A 234 1.24 -3.31 -25.89
N LEU A 235 2.31 -2.51 -25.62
CA LEU A 235 2.16 -1.10 -25.25
C LEU A 235 2.21 -0.20 -26.48
N MET A 236 1.57 0.95 -26.38
CA MET A 236 1.65 2.00 -27.39
C MET A 236 2.99 2.74 -27.29
N GLU A 237 3.58 3.09 -28.43
CA GLU A 237 4.74 3.98 -28.47
C GLU A 237 4.34 5.43 -28.10
N LEU A 238 5.27 6.17 -27.46
CA LEU A 238 5.02 7.56 -27.02
C LEU A 238 4.44 8.49 -28.09
N PRO A 239 4.95 8.49 -29.36
CA PRO A 239 4.34 9.30 -30.42
C PRO A 239 2.93 8.86 -30.78
N GLY A 240 2.66 7.55 -30.75
CA GLY A 240 1.34 6.97 -31.00
C GLY A 240 0.32 7.38 -29.95
N ILE A 241 0.71 7.33 -28.66
CA ILE A 241 -0.10 7.79 -27.54
C ILE A 241 -0.51 9.26 -27.75
N LYS A 242 0.47 10.13 -28.02
CA LYS A 242 0.20 11.55 -28.22
C LYS A 242 -0.78 11.82 -29.36
N ARG A 243 -0.63 11.11 -30.49
CA ARG A 243 -1.54 11.23 -31.64
C ARG A 243 -2.96 10.82 -31.25
N ILE A 244 -3.13 9.67 -30.60
CA ILE A 244 -4.46 9.15 -30.23
C ILE A 244 -5.12 10.05 -29.19
N CYS A 245 -4.39 10.54 -28.19
CA CYS A 245 -4.92 11.53 -27.25
C CYS A 245 -5.45 12.78 -27.97
N GLY A 246 -4.72 13.26 -28.98
CA GLY A 246 -5.16 14.40 -29.81
C GLY A 246 -6.42 14.10 -30.63
N GLU A 247 -6.59 12.89 -31.10
CA GLU A 247 -7.79 12.43 -31.82
C GLU A 247 -9.00 12.30 -30.89
N LEU A 248 -8.82 11.78 -29.67
CA LEU A 248 -9.87 11.59 -28.67
C LEU A 248 -10.31 12.89 -27.97
N LEU A 249 -9.45 13.89 -27.91
CA LEU A 249 -9.69 15.13 -27.16
C LEU A 249 -10.98 15.85 -27.58
N PRO A 250 -11.30 16.03 -28.90
CA PRO A 250 -12.57 16.63 -29.32
C PRO A 250 -13.78 15.70 -29.11
N GLU A 251 -13.58 14.38 -29.09
CA GLU A 251 -14.66 13.39 -28.96
C GLU A 251 -15.06 13.16 -27.49
N MET A 252 -14.12 13.39 -26.55
CA MET A 252 -14.27 13.12 -25.13
C MET A 252 -13.95 14.35 -24.26
N PRO A 253 -14.73 15.44 -24.33
CA PRO A 253 -14.46 16.67 -23.60
C PRO A 253 -14.44 16.47 -22.06
N GLN A 254 -15.16 15.47 -21.54
CA GLN A 254 -15.15 15.12 -20.11
C GLN A 254 -13.81 14.54 -19.63
N MET A 255 -12.95 14.08 -20.54
CA MET A 255 -11.62 13.53 -20.28
C MET A 255 -10.48 14.47 -20.73
N ALA A 256 -10.80 15.71 -21.11
CA ALA A 256 -9.85 16.64 -21.71
C ALA A 256 -8.60 16.83 -20.84
N ASP A 257 -8.77 17.08 -19.53
CA ASP A 257 -7.64 17.29 -18.61
C ASP A 257 -6.75 16.04 -18.50
N THR A 258 -7.37 14.85 -18.46
CA THR A 258 -6.63 13.59 -18.41
C THR A 258 -5.84 13.34 -19.68
N LEU A 259 -6.47 13.51 -20.85
CA LEU A 259 -5.81 13.32 -22.16
C LEU A 259 -4.70 14.34 -22.37
N GLN A 260 -4.91 15.60 -21.97
CA GLN A 260 -3.89 16.64 -22.01
C GLN A 260 -2.71 16.28 -21.10
N GLY A 261 -2.98 15.80 -19.86
CA GLY A 261 -1.94 15.34 -18.95
C GLY A 261 -1.11 14.18 -19.52
N TYR A 262 -1.73 13.24 -20.22
CA TYR A 262 -1.01 12.18 -20.92
C TYR A 262 -0.12 12.69 -22.04
N MET A 263 -0.58 13.67 -22.81
CA MET A 263 0.23 14.30 -23.87
C MET A 263 1.45 15.02 -23.29
N GLU A 264 1.30 15.76 -22.19
CA GLU A 264 2.40 16.44 -21.49
C GLU A 264 3.43 15.46 -20.94
N GLN A 265 2.98 14.35 -20.37
CA GLN A 265 3.86 13.27 -19.89
C GLN A 265 4.65 12.63 -21.06
N CYS A 266 4.00 12.40 -22.20
CA CYS A 266 4.68 11.93 -23.41
C CYS A 266 5.72 12.92 -23.88
N ASP A 267 5.43 14.23 -23.90
CA ASP A 267 6.36 15.26 -24.32
C ASP A 267 7.58 15.32 -23.39
N ALA A 268 7.39 15.22 -22.08
CA ALA A 268 8.48 15.16 -21.12
C ALA A 268 9.39 13.95 -21.35
N LEU A 269 8.81 12.75 -21.54
CA LEU A 269 9.56 11.54 -21.83
C LEU A 269 10.30 11.61 -23.18
N ILE A 270 9.65 12.10 -24.22
CA ILE A 270 10.28 12.31 -25.55
C ILE A 270 11.44 13.31 -25.45
N GLN A 271 11.27 14.38 -24.67
CA GLN A 271 12.34 15.36 -24.44
C GLN A 271 13.53 14.74 -23.70
N TYR A 272 13.28 13.89 -22.69
CA TYR A 272 14.32 13.16 -21.98
C TYR A 272 15.11 12.21 -22.90
N LEU A 273 14.48 11.62 -23.91
CA LEU A 273 15.11 10.68 -24.85
C LEU A 273 16.00 11.35 -25.89
N LYS A 274 15.87 12.66 -26.12
CA LYS A 274 16.76 13.45 -26.98
C LYS A 274 18.12 13.64 -26.33
#